data_187fbe1ede2a90de3b7a022862815a9f
#
_entry.id   187fbe1ede2a90de3b7a022862815a9f
#
_cell.length_a   1.000
_cell.length_b   1.000
_cell.length_c   1.000
_cell.angle_alpha   90.00
_cell.angle_beta   90.00
_cell.angle_gamma   90.00
#
_symmetry.space_group_name_H-M   'P 1'
#
loop_
_entity.id
_entity.type
_entity.pdbx_description
1 polymer ?
#
loop_
_entity_poly.entity_id
_entity_poly.type
_entity_poly.pdbx_seq_one_letter_code
_entity_poly.pdbx_strand_id
1 'polypeptide(L)'
;MEMKRLIPTIMPACCLVFLFSACSEKSSYTQLIPGDASSVVAVNLQSLTEKAGISSGTPAYESLQKAFSSGKDTPLKDLLASPDKSGIDFSKDIYIFTNSTSMNIGVVARLSNASDWTATLTEMNDGEKNPISQGDGFSYQLSDKSILAYTEDALLICSNERRTPEDSLIAMAGRLIHQTEAQSITGKEAFKSMESEKGDIRFMAAPNALQSAFKTSGYSRMLPYPYTSTLTALPASCVTVGNVSFEKGKIVVDAKPLGLDEESRAFLEAAVKPYGKIEGKFDKLFPSSTLMYFSANVNGSELTSFYRQQLKSADNNQLMEALARSVNGEVTFGLLNFSLTSMPAFVIYGEMKSPDALDALYQKKDSLGLKRTQKLVKLADHEYMIENAARLFRNMSLFYGYKDGRFYATNDEMVYKTIGKESSPSLKGSSYLDNRKGTSLYSLVNVDAALQLPIAKMAATTPAGAFLQMVGKISYISAGSNGDNGHVEIVLTDSKENSLKQLTDLMVQLSKL
;
A
#
# COMPACT_ATOMS: atom_id res chain seq x y z
N MET A 1 54.40 8.25 46.65
CA MET A 1 53.74 9.53 46.97
C MET A 1 53.58 10.30 45.65
N GLU A 2 52.33 10.42 45.27
CA GLU A 2 51.70 11.31 44.31
C GLU A 2 51.93 11.10 42.80
N MET A 3 51.15 10.20 42.26
CA MET A 3 50.78 10.14 40.88
C MET A 3 49.24 10.03 40.76
N LYS A 4 48.51 10.97 41.40
CA LYS A 4 47.03 10.96 41.49
C LYS A 4 46.36 12.31 41.17
N ARG A 5 46.99 13.21 40.45
CA ARG A 5 46.40 14.57 40.19
C ARG A 5 46.44 15.07 38.75
N LEU A 6 46.56 14.20 37.73
CA LEU A 6 46.64 14.65 36.32
C LEU A 6 45.49 14.11 35.43
N ILE A 7 44.49 13.44 35.97
CA ILE A 7 43.41 12.82 35.16
C ILE A 7 42.11 13.66 35.08
N PRO A 8 41.79 14.68 35.91
CA PRO A 8 40.51 15.35 35.76
C PRO A 8 40.51 16.59 34.81
N THR A 9 41.62 16.94 34.16
CA THR A 9 41.66 18.19 33.34
C THR A 9 41.68 17.97 31.84
N ILE A 10 41.77 16.72 31.38
CA ILE A 10 41.79 16.39 29.94
C ILE A 10 40.40 15.91 29.42
N MET A 11 39.52 15.48 30.33
CA MET A 11 38.23 14.94 29.98
C MET A 11 37.14 15.96 29.54
N PRO A 12 37.11 17.23 29.95
CA PRO A 12 36.15 18.19 29.39
C PRO A 12 36.57 18.80 28.05
N ALA A 13 37.86 18.73 27.64
CA ALA A 13 38.28 19.29 26.35
C ALA A 13 37.99 18.38 25.16
N CYS A 14 37.93 17.05 25.35
CA CYS A 14 37.54 16.12 24.28
C CYS A 14 36.01 16.04 24.06
N CYS A 15 35.18 16.37 25.05
CA CYS A 15 33.72 16.40 24.87
C CYS A 15 33.23 17.67 24.16
N LEU A 16 34.03 18.75 24.10
CA LEU A 16 33.65 19.99 23.41
C LEU A 16 34.00 20.00 21.91
N VAL A 17 34.84 19.08 21.45
CA VAL A 17 35.18 18.96 20.01
C VAL A 17 34.20 18.06 19.27
N PHE A 18 33.44 17.20 19.98
CA PHE A 18 32.40 16.33 19.36
C PHE A 18 31.01 17.00 19.21
N LEU A 19 30.82 18.21 19.75
CA LEU A 19 29.55 18.93 19.62
C LEU A 19 29.46 19.84 18.37
N PHE A 20 30.50 19.94 17.57
CA PHE A 20 30.49 20.73 16.33
C PHE A 20 30.57 19.90 15.03
N SER A 21 30.52 18.54 15.11
CA SER A 21 30.53 17.68 13.93
C SER A 21 29.18 17.02 13.65
N ALA A 22 28.11 17.41 14.33
CA ALA A 22 26.74 16.98 14.06
C ALA A 22 25.92 18.06 13.35
N CYS A 23 26.55 18.84 12.48
CA CYS A 23 25.84 19.40 11.34
C CYS A 23 25.74 18.28 10.31
N SER A 24 24.70 17.40 10.44
CA SER A 24 24.15 16.81 9.24
C SER A 24 23.84 17.99 8.32
N GLU A 25 24.42 18.02 7.12
CA GLU A 25 23.95 18.89 6.05
C GLU A 25 22.46 18.60 5.90
N LYS A 26 21.62 19.37 6.57
CA LYS A 26 20.18 19.41 6.30
C LYS A 26 20.13 19.84 4.84
N SER A 27 19.70 18.93 3.96
CA SER A 27 19.59 19.27 2.56
C SER A 27 18.56 20.38 2.47
N SER A 28 19.00 21.59 2.20
CA SER A 28 18.18 22.80 2.17
C SER A 28 16.98 22.67 1.23
N TYR A 29 17.11 21.82 0.20
CA TYR A 29 16.07 21.63 -0.81
C TYR A 29 14.77 20.97 -0.26
N THR A 30 14.84 20.09 0.73
CA THR A 30 13.62 19.48 1.34
C THR A 30 12.81 20.51 2.15
N GLN A 31 13.44 21.62 2.52
CA GLN A 31 12.75 22.72 3.19
C GLN A 31 11.71 23.38 2.28
N LEU A 32 11.77 23.21 0.96
CA LEU A 32 10.78 23.71 0.01
C LEU A 32 9.44 22.96 0.05
N ILE A 33 9.37 21.81 0.71
CA ILE A 33 8.12 21.05 0.87
C ILE A 33 7.28 21.72 1.97
N PRO A 34 6.03 22.13 1.67
CA PRO A 34 5.19 22.84 2.65
C PRO A 34 4.82 21.96 3.84
N GLY A 35 4.71 22.56 5.03
CA GLY A 35 4.39 21.87 6.27
C GLY A 35 2.96 21.32 6.36
N ASP A 36 2.08 21.73 5.45
CA ASP A 36 0.70 21.28 5.28
C ASP A 36 0.54 20.28 4.11
N ALA A 37 1.64 19.72 3.58
CA ALA A 37 1.57 18.66 2.60
C ALA A 37 0.79 17.45 3.14
N SER A 38 -0.21 17.01 2.39
CA SER A 38 -1.07 15.87 2.75
C SER A 38 -0.47 14.53 2.35
N SER A 39 0.44 14.52 1.38
CA SER A 39 1.29 13.37 1.07
C SER A 39 2.66 13.83 0.59
N VAL A 40 3.66 13.00 0.87
CA VAL A 40 5.02 13.16 0.36
C VAL A 40 5.53 11.78 -0.06
N VAL A 41 6.16 11.72 -1.23
CA VAL A 41 6.83 10.52 -1.75
C VAL A 41 8.27 10.90 -2.07
N ALA A 42 9.22 10.22 -1.47
CA ALA A 42 10.64 10.32 -1.75
C ALA A 42 11.06 9.18 -2.67
N VAL A 43 11.70 9.48 -3.79
CA VAL A 43 12.09 8.52 -4.83
C VAL A 43 13.59 8.53 -4.98
N ASN A 44 14.24 7.40 -4.73
CA ASN A 44 15.65 7.21 -4.97
C ASN A 44 15.88 6.75 -6.41
N LEU A 45 16.08 7.71 -7.32
CA LEU A 45 16.23 7.41 -8.75
C LEU A 45 17.48 6.60 -9.06
N GLN A 46 18.59 6.82 -8.35
CA GLN A 46 19.81 6.05 -8.55
C GLN A 46 19.55 4.56 -8.25
N SER A 47 18.98 4.25 -7.08
CA SER A 47 18.64 2.88 -6.72
C SER A 47 17.66 2.24 -7.71
N LEU A 48 16.64 2.98 -8.16
CA LEU A 48 15.66 2.47 -9.12
C LEU A 48 16.29 2.17 -10.49
N THR A 49 17.13 3.05 -11.01
CA THR A 49 17.80 2.83 -12.31
C THR A 49 18.78 1.67 -12.27
N GLU A 50 19.56 1.55 -11.20
CA GLU A 50 20.45 0.42 -10.96
C GLU A 50 19.68 -0.91 -10.90
N LYS A 51 18.61 -0.97 -10.09
CA LYS A 51 17.77 -2.15 -9.91
C LYS A 51 16.97 -2.53 -11.16
N ALA A 52 16.56 -1.55 -11.96
CA ALA A 52 15.88 -1.77 -13.23
C ALA A 52 16.83 -2.24 -14.36
N GLY A 53 18.15 -2.16 -14.14
CA GLY A 53 19.14 -2.43 -15.18
C GLY A 53 19.12 -1.39 -16.30
N ILE A 54 18.73 -0.15 -15.99
CA ILE A 54 18.70 0.97 -16.95
C ILE A 54 20.07 1.64 -16.96
N SER A 55 20.82 1.41 -18.02
CA SER A 55 22.10 2.08 -18.29
C SER A 55 22.24 2.30 -19.79
N SER A 56 23.07 3.26 -20.19
CA SER A 56 23.31 3.59 -21.60
C SER A 56 23.61 2.31 -22.42
N GLY A 57 22.94 2.16 -23.55
CA GLY A 57 23.08 1.00 -24.45
C GLY A 57 22.28 -0.25 -24.05
N THR A 58 21.49 -0.22 -22.97
CA THR A 58 20.56 -1.32 -22.65
C THR A 58 19.22 -1.17 -23.39
N PRO A 59 18.54 -2.30 -23.73
CA PRO A 59 17.20 -2.24 -24.34
C PRO A 59 16.16 -1.47 -23.50
N ALA A 60 16.29 -1.49 -22.19
CA ALA A 60 15.47 -0.74 -21.28
C ALA A 60 15.67 0.78 -21.44
N TYR A 61 16.92 1.20 -21.54
CA TYR A 61 17.27 2.61 -21.77
C TYR A 61 16.77 3.09 -23.16
N GLU A 62 16.99 2.30 -24.22
CA GLU A 62 16.51 2.62 -25.57
C GLU A 62 14.96 2.71 -25.63
N SER A 63 14.26 1.80 -24.94
CA SER A 63 12.81 1.83 -24.86
C SER A 63 12.30 3.04 -24.12
N LEU A 64 12.96 3.44 -23.03
CA LEU A 64 12.66 4.63 -22.28
C LEU A 64 12.87 5.88 -23.16
N GLN A 65 14.02 5.99 -23.83
CA GLN A 65 14.29 7.07 -24.77
C GLN A 65 13.24 7.15 -25.89
N LYS A 66 12.83 6.01 -26.45
CA LYS A 66 11.80 5.95 -27.49
C LYS A 66 10.43 6.40 -26.96
N ALA A 67 10.04 6.00 -25.74
CA ALA A 67 8.79 6.41 -25.13
C ALA A 67 8.73 7.93 -24.94
N PHE A 68 9.83 8.55 -24.51
CA PHE A 68 9.92 10.00 -24.35
C PHE A 68 10.12 10.78 -25.66
N SER A 69 10.73 10.17 -26.70
CA SER A 69 10.90 10.83 -27.99
C SER A 69 9.66 10.75 -28.89
N SER A 70 8.71 9.86 -28.59
CA SER A 70 7.41 9.80 -29.31
C SER A 70 6.41 10.85 -28.80
N GLY A 71 6.63 11.46 -27.64
CA GLY A 71 5.93 12.64 -27.16
C GLY A 71 6.43 13.90 -27.89
N LYS A 72 5.61 14.96 -27.94
CA LYS A 72 6.00 16.27 -28.49
C LYS A 72 7.09 16.98 -27.67
N ASP A 73 7.52 16.38 -26.55
CA ASP A 73 8.46 16.96 -25.58
C ASP A 73 9.85 16.31 -25.73
N THR A 74 10.60 16.81 -26.69
CA THR A 74 12.01 16.53 -26.96
C THR A 74 12.94 16.72 -25.74
N PRO A 75 12.63 17.61 -24.81
CA PRO A 75 13.51 18.03 -23.71
C PRO A 75 13.88 16.92 -22.72
N LEU A 76 12.93 16.04 -22.38
CA LEU A 76 13.18 14.95 -21.43
C LEU A 76 14.17 13.90 -21.96
N LYS A 77 14.29 13.80 -23.29
CA LYS A 77 15.23 12.87 -23.95
C LYS A 77 16.68 13.26 -23.66
N ASP A 78 17.00 14.54 -23.71
CA ASP A 78 18.37 15.04 -23.53
C ASP A 78 18.75 14.94 -22.04
N LEU A 79 17.80 15.21 -21.13
CA LEU A 79 17.95 14.99 -19.70
C LEU A 79 18.27 13.51 -19.38
N LEU A 80 17.57 12.59 -20.02
CA LEU A 80 17.81 11.15 -19.85
C LEU A 80 19.10 10.68 -20.55
N ALA A 81 19.46 11.32 -21.66
CA ALA A 81 20.68 10.98 -22.40
C ALA A 81 21.96 11.35 -21.65
N SER A 82 21.93 12.42 -20.87
CA SER A 82 23.09 12.93 -20.14
C SER A 82 22.65 13.50 -18.78
N PRO A 83 22.17 12.65 -17.85
CA PRO A 83 21.68 13.12 -16.54
C PRO A 83 22.74 13.90 -15.75
N ASP A 84 24.01 13.52 -15.88
CA ASP A 84 25.14 14.18 -15.21
C ASP A 84 25.36 15.64 -15.69
N LYS A 85 24.88 15.97 -16.89
CA LYS A 85 24.98 17.33 -17.44
C LYS A 85 23.75 18.19 -17.12
N SER A 86 22.72 17.61 -16.57
CA SER A 86 21.47 18.32 -16.29
C SER A 86 21.58 19.34 -15.16
N GLY A 87 22.59 19.25 -14.32
CA GLY A 87 22.72 20.02 -13.10
C GLY A 87 21.86 19.53 -11.95
N ILE A 88 21.07 18.45 -12.12
CA ILE A 88 20.30 17.78 -11.05
C ILE A 88 21.19 16.77 -10.33
N ASP A 89 21.15 16.74 -9.01
CA ASP A 89 21.84 15.74 -8.19
C ASP A 89 20.97 14.48 -8.03
N PHE A 90 21.06 13.54 -8.98
CA PHE A 90 20.33 12.27 -8.94
C PHE A 90 20.83 11.29 -7.87
N SER A 91 21.90 11.59 -7.15
CA SER A 91 22.32 10.82 -5.98
C SER A 91 21.45 11.10 -4.75
N LYS A 92 20.65 12.17 -4.81
CA LYS A 92 19.68 12.55 -3.78
C LYS A 92 18.27 12.18 -4.22
N ASP A 93 17.40 11.98 -3.24
CA ASP A 93 16.00 11.66 -3.52
C ASP A 93 15.28 12.85 -4.17
N ILE A 94 14.37 12.54 -5.07
CA ILE A 94 13.39 13.48 -5.60
C ILE A 94 12.12 13.33 -4.77
N TYR A 95 11.57 14.46 -4.30
CA TYR A 95 10.34 14.47 -3.52
C TYR A 95 9.17 14.95 -4.36
N ILE A 96 8.09 14.20 -4.30
CA ILE A 96 6.80 14.57 -4.89
C ILE A 96 5.84 14.78 -3.73
N PHE A 97 5.16 15.92 -3.69
CA PHE A 97 4.20 16.21 -2.63
C PHE A 97 2.86 16.68 -3.18
N THR A 98 1.80 16.48 -2.40
CA THR A 98 0.48 17.03 -2.69
C THR A 98 -0.02 17.83 -1.50
N ASN A 99 -0.76 18.90 -1.79
CA ASN A 99 -1.48 19.65 -0.79
C ASN A 99 -2.99 19.52 -1.05
N SER A 100 -3.74 19.06 -0.06
CA SER A 100 -5.18 18.78 -0.20
C SER A 100 -6.05 20.03 -0.30
N THR A 101 -5.57 21.16 0.22
CA THR A 101 -6.33 22.42 0.21
C THR A 101 -6.26 23.15 -1.11
N SER A 102 -5.15 23.04 -1.84
CA SER A 102 -4.92 23.72 -3.10
C SER A 102 -4.88 22.80 -4.32
N MET A 103 -4.99 21.47 -4.11
CA MET A 103 -4.84 20.41 -5.13
C MET A 103 -3.56 20.56 -5.98
N ASN A 104 -2.52 21.11 -5.36
CA ASN A 104 -1.24 21.31 -6.00
C ASN A 104 -0.40 20.05 -5.90
N ILE A 105 0.26 19.71 -6.98
CA ILE A 105 1.33 18.73 -7.02
C ILE A 105 2.64 19.52 -7.10
N GLY A 106 3.57 19.22 -6.20
CA GLY A 106 4.89 19.77 -6.23
C GLY A 106 5.95 18.70 -6.39
N VAL A 107 7.06 19.05 -7.03
CA VAL A 107 8.26 18.23 -7.14
C VAL A 107 9.43 19.06 -6.65
N VAL A 108 10.27 18.46 -5.81
CA VAL A 108 11.49 19.08 -5.29
C VAL A 108 12.66 18.17 -5.57
N ALA A 109 13.73 18.74 -6.14
CA ALA A 109 14.98 18.04 -6.38
C ALA A 109 16.18 18.91 -5.96
N ARG A 110 17.30 18.26 -5.62
CA ARG A 110 18.55 18.97 -5.37
C ARG A 110 19.23 19.30 -6.70
N LEU A 111 19.78 20.51 -6.79
CA LEU A 111 20.71 20.88 -7.86
C LEU A 111 22.14 20.68 -7.38
N SER A 112 22.95 20.06 -8.22
CA SER A 112 24.42 20.01 -8.07
C SER A 112 25.07 21.23 -8.70
N ASN A 113 24.43 21.80 -9.76
CA ASN A 113 24.91 22.98 -10.48
C ASN A 113 23.75 23.73 -11.15
N ALA A 114 23.41 24.89 -10.66
CA ALA A 114 22.32 25.71 -11.22
C ALA A 114 22.65 26.27 -12.62
N SER A 115 23.94 26.49 -12.96
CA SER A 115 24.32 26.95 -14.30
C SER A 115 24.11 25.88 -15.35
N ASP A 116 24.44 24.62 -15.05
CA ASP A 116 24.18 23.47 -15.93
C ASP A 116 22.66 23.24 -16.09
N TRP A 117 21.91 23.38 -14.99
CA TRP A 117 20.45 23.33 -15.05
C TRP A 117 19.87 24.44 -15.93
N THR A 118 20.38 25.68 -15.81
CA THR A 118 19.94 26.80 -16.63
C THR A 118 20.22 26.55 -18.12
N ALA A 119 21.40 26.02 -18.45
CA ALA A 119 21.75 25.65 -19.81
C ALA A 119 20.81 24.57 -20.36
N THR A 120 20.62 23.49 -19.60
CA THR A 120 19.68 22.40 -19.91
C THR A 120 18.27 22.94 -20.16
N LEU A 121 17.76 23.79 -19.27
CA LEU A 121 16.42 24.37 -19.38
C LEU A 121 16.28 25.27 -20.62
N THR A 122 17.35 25.98 -20.98
CA THR A 122 17.39 26.83 -22.19
C THR A 122 17.37 26.00 -23.47
N GLU A 123 18.15 24.92 -23.51
CA GLU A 123 18.12 23.95 -24.63
C GLU A 123 16.76 23.29 -24.78
N MET A 124 16.12 22.93 -23.67
CA MET A 124 14.78 22.34 -23.63
C MET A 124 13.69 23.23 -24.26
N ASN A 125 13.86 24.53 -24.26
CA ASN A 125 12.81 25.48 -24.66
C ASN A 125 12.95 26.06 -26.06
N ASP A 126 13.85 25.59 -26.91
CA ASP A 126 14.15 26.24 -28.22
C ASP A 126 14.34 27.76 -28.09
N GLY A 127 14.79 28.23 -26.93
CA GLY A 127 15.24 29.61 -26.67
C GLY A 127 14.18 30.72 -26.63
N GLU A 128 12.94 30.52 -27.11
CA GLU A 128 12.05 31.65 -27.40
C GLU A 128 10.65 31.63 -26.76
N LYS A 129 10.09 30.48 -26.39
CA LYS A 129 8.66 30.42 -26.01
C LYS A 129 8.38 30.69 -24.54
N ASN A 130 9.29 30.35 -23.65
CA ASN A 130 9.14 30.55 -22.22
C ASN A 130 10.44 31.08 -21.62
N PRO A 131 10.64 32.39 -21.53
CA PRO A 131 11.89 32.96 -21.00
C PRO A 131 12.07 32.64 -19.52
N ILE A 132 13.33 32.43 -19.11
CA ILE A 132 13.67 32.35 -17.70
C ILE A 132 13.63 33.78 -17.13
N SER A 133 12.79 33.96 -16.12
CA SER A 133 12.62 35.23 -15.39
C SER A 133 13.28 35.16 -14.02
N GLN A 134 13.55 36.35 -13.42
CA GLN A 134 14.12 36.47 -12.10
C GLN A 134 13.05 36.86 -11.09
N GLY A 135 13.02 36.15 -9.96
CA GLY A 135 12.26 36.49 -8.77
C GLY A 135 13.15 37.00 -7.65
N ASP A 136 12.60 37.10 -6.46
CA ASP A 136 13.34 37.45 -5.26
C ASP A 136 14.16 36.22 -4.78
N GLY A 137 15.44 36.18 -5.14
CA GLY A 137 16.37 35.10 -4.77
C GLY A 137 16.18 33.78 -5.52
N PHE A 138 15.42 33.74 -6.63
CA PHE A 138 15.26 32.55 -7.46
C PHE A 138 15.00 32.88 -8.92
N SER A 139 15.34 31.95 -9.81
CA SER A 139 14.99 32.00 -11.23
C SER A 139 13.74 31.15 -11.47
N TYR A 140 12.89 31.54 -12.45
CA TYR A 140 11.69 30.78 -12.72
C TYR A 140 11.27 30.82 -14.18
N GLN A 141 10.44 29.84 -14.54
CA GLN A 141 9.73 29.72 -15.81
C GLN A 141 8.28 29.40 -15.57
N LEU A 142 7.38 30.03 -16.32
CA LEU A 142 5.93 29.87 -16.15
C LEU A 142 5.31 29.09 -17.30
N SER A 143 4.26 28.36 -16.98
CA SER A 143 3.27 27.86 -17.92
C SER A 143 1.86 28.17 -17.40
N ASP A 144 0.81 27.89 -18.20
CA ASP A 144 -0.59 28.19 -17.85
C ASP A 144 -1.04 27.66 -16.48
N LYS A 145 -0.40 26.58 -16.00
CA LYS A 145 -0.80 25.87 -14.78
C LYS A 145 0.33 25.58 -13.82
N SER A 146 1.56 25.87 -14.20
CA SER A 146 2.71 25.48 -13.40
C SER A 146 3.79 26.54 -13.40
N ILE A 147 4.59 26.52 -12.35
CA ILE A 147 5.84 27.23 -12.22
C ILE A 147 6.95 26.23 -11.98
N LEU A 148 8.05 26.40 -12.71
CA LEU A 148 9.33 25.80 -12.44
C LEU A 148 10.20 26.90 -11.85
N ALA A 149 10.64 26.77 -10.61
CA ALA A 149 11.47 27.73 -9.91
C ALA A 149 12.73 27.03 -9.40
N TYR A 150 13.85 27.73 -9.35
CA TYR A 150 15.10 27.15 -8.84
C TYR A 150 16.01 28.20 -8.21
N THR A 151 16.81 27.73 -7.25
CA THR A 151 17.86 28.45 -6.57
C THR A 151 19.23 27.87 -6.97
N GLU A 152 20.31 28.20 -6.26
CA GLU A 152 21.63 27.60 -6.50
C GLU A 152 21.68 26.10 -6.22
N ASP A 153 20.87 25.59 -5.27
CA ASP A 153 20.94 24.21 -4.74
C ASP A 153 19.63 23.42 -4.81
N ALA A 154 18.52 24.06 -5.26
CA ALA A 154 17.21 23.45 -5.24
C ALA A 154 16.37 23.78 -6.47
N LEU A 155 15.65 22.78 -6.96
CA LEU A 155 14.61 22.86 -7.99
C LEU A 155 13.26 22.63 -7.36
N LEU A 156 12.28 23.47 -7.68
CA LEU A 156 10.88 23.36 -7.30
C LEU A 156 10.01 23.43 -8.55
N ILE A 157 9.15 22.43 -8.75
CA ILE A 157 8.10 22.49 -9.76
C ILE A 157 6.76 22.43 -9.02
N CYS A 158 5.87 23.38 -9.27
CA CYS A 158 4.50 23.32 -8.74
C CYS A 158 3.50 23.40 -9.89
N SER A 159 2.52 22.51 -9.86
CA SER A 159 1.46 22.46 -10.87
C SER A 159 0.09 22.44 -10.19
N ASN A 160 -0.84 23.22 -10.73
CA ASN A 160 -2.23 23.26 -10.31
C ASN A 160 -3.11 22.54 -11.35
N GLU A 161 -4.21 21.92 -10.90
CA GLU A 161 -5.20 21.32 -11.82
C GLU A 161 -5.86 22.39 -12.73
N ARG A 162 -6.03 23.59 -12.22
CA ARG A 162 -6.69 24.70 -12.93
C ARG A 162 -5.68 25.76 -13.32
N ARG A 163 -6.02 26.50 -14.38
CA ARG A 163 -5.27 27.70 -14.76
C ARG A 163 -5.21 28.67 -13.58
N THR A 164 -4.01 29.10 -13.24
CA THR A 164 -3.73 29.96 -12.09
C THR A 164 -3.07 31.24 -12.59
N PRO A 165 -3.43 32.43 -12.07
CA PRO A 165 -2.76 33.67 -12.43
C PRO A 165 -1.26 33.59 -12.16
N GLU A 166 -0.46 34.15 -13.06
CA GLU A 166 1.01 34.12 -13.00
C GLU A 166 1.55 34.67 -11.69
N ASP A 167 1.05 35.82 -11.23
CA ASP A 167 1.44 36.42 -9.96
C ASP A 167 1.19 35.49 -8.77
N SER A 168 0.13 34.68 -8.83
CA SER A 168 -0.18 33.70 -7.77
C SER A 168 0.79 32.52 -7.78
N LEU A 169 1.24 32.08 -8.97
CA LEU A 169 2.26 31.02 -9.10
C LEU A 169 3.61 31.53 -8.60
N ILE A 170 4.01 32.75 -8.96
CA ILE A 170 5.25 33.37 -8.50
C ILE A 170 5.24 33.55 -6.97
N ALA A 171 4.14 34.11 -6.43
CA ALA A 171 3.98 34.28 -4.97
C ALA A 171 4.01 32.94 -4.22
N MET A 172 3.41 31.88 -4.79
CA MET A 172 3.47 30.53 -4.22
C MET A 172 4.91 30.00 -4.18
N ALA A 173 5.64 30.06 -5.29
CA ALA A 173 7.03 29.61 -5.36
C ALA A 173 7.91 30.39 -4.39
N GLY A 174 7.82 31.73 -4.37
CA GLY A 174 8.56 32.58 -3.45
C GLY A 174 8.28 32.23 -1.98
N ARG A 175 7.02 31.99 -1.61
CA ARG A 175 6.66 31.55 -0.26
C ARG A 175 7.32 30.23 0.12
N LEU A 176 7.36 29.24 -0.79
CA LEU A 176 7.96 27.94 -0.53
C LEU A 176 9.49 28.02 -0.47
N ILE A 177 10.11 28.87 -1.30
CA ILE A 177 11.56 29.05 -1.33
C ILE A 177 12.04 29.77 -0.06
N HIS A 178 11.28 30.74 0.42
CA HIS A 178 11.65 31.54 1.62
C HIS A 178 11.05 31.02 2.92
N GLN A 179 10.34 29.89 2.90
CA GLN A 179 9.75 29.35 4.13
C GLN A 179 10.82 28.91 5.14
N THR A 180 10.51 29.10 6.41
CA THR A 180 11.35 28.65 7.52
C THR A 180 11.19 27.15 7.76
N GLU A 181 12.11 26.52 8.50
CA GLU A 181 11.98 25.10 8.91
C GLU A 181 10.64 24.83 9.64
N ALA A 182 10.18 25.76 10.46
CA ALA A 182 8.90 25.65 11.18
C ALA A 182 7.68 25.63 10.24
N GLN A 183 7.77 26.27 9.08
CA GLN A 183 6.72 26.31 8.05
C GLN A 183 6.81 25.13 7.07
N SER A 184 7.96 24.46 7.03
CA SER A 184 8.21 23.34 6.13
C SER A 184 7.82 22.01 6.76
N ILE A 185 7.80 20.97 5.93
CA ILE A 185 7.55 19.58 6.35
C ILE A 185 8.70 19.03 7.21
N THR A 186 9.92 19.55 7.08
CA THR A 186 11.13 19.01 7.71
C THR A 186 11.07 19.02 9.24
N GLY A 187 10.30 19.95 9.82
CA GLY A 187 10.02 19.99 11.27
C GLY A 187 9.04 18.94 11.76
N LYS A 188 8.27 18.29 10.88
CA LYS A 188 7.15 17.40 11.25
C LYS A 188 7.62 15.98 11.58
N GLU A 189 7.00 15.39 12.62
CA GLU A 189 7.28 14.02 13.09
C GLU A 189 7.07 12.97 11.98
N ALA A 190 5.98 13.08 11.22
CA ALA A 190 5.68 12.15 10.13
C ALA A 190 6.75 12.17 9.03
N PHE A 191 7.27 13.34 8.66
CA PHE A 191 8.35 13.43 7.67
C PHE A 191 9.65 12.82 8.20
N LYS A 192 10.03 13.11 9.45
CA LYS A 192 11.20 12.50 10.08
C LYS A 192 11.09 10.99 10.18
N SER A 193 9.90 10.48 10.47
CA SER A 193 9.62 9.04 10.47
C SER A 193 9.77 8.44 9.07
N MET A 194 9.24 9.10 8.02
CA MET A 194 9.43 8.68 6.62
C MET A 194 10.90 8.66 6.21
N GLU A 195 11.67 9.70 6.58
CA GLU A 195 13.10 9.78 6.28
C GLU A 195 13.93 8.68 6.96
N SER A 196 13.45 8.13 8.08
CA SER A 196 14.11 7.02 8.77
C SER A 196 13.84 5.65 8.13
N GLU A 197 12.83 5.54 7.25
CA GLU A 197 12.53 4.31 6.52
C GLU A 197 13.64 3.99 5.49
N LYS A 198 13.79 2.69 5.21
CA LYS A 198 14.74 2.20 4.19
C LYS A 198 13.96 1.62 3.03
N GLY A 199 14.20 2.11 1.83
CA GLY A 199 13.51 1.62 0.63
C GLY A 199 13.90 2.44 -0.60
N ASP A 200 13.50 1.98 -1.77
CA ASP A 200 13.73 2.67 -3.04
C ASP A 200 12.77 3.85 -3.22
N ILE A 201 11.57 3.68 -2.64
CA ILE A 201 10.55 4.71 -2.54
C ILE A 201 10.11 4.77 -1.08
N ARG A 202 10.03 5.96 -0.51
CA ARG A 202 9.50 6.19 0.84
C ARG A 202 8.32 7.13 0.73
N PHE A 203 7.34 6.98 1.61
CA PHE A 203 6.14 7.80 1.54
C PHE A 203 5.55 8.11 2.91
N MET A 204 4.85 9.23 2.96
CA MET A 204 3.88 9.54 4.00
C MET A 204 2.59 10.05 3.38
N ALA A 205 1.46 9.71 3.97
CA ALA A 205 0.15 10.13 3.49
C ALA A 205 -0.86 10.29 4.63
N ALA A 206 -1.53 11.43 4.65
CA ALA A 206 -2.68 11.65 5.52
C ALA A 206 -3.92 10.89 5.02
N PRO A 207 -4.92 10.61 5.87
CA PRO A 207 -6.10 9.81 5.50
C PRO A 207 -6.87 10.35 4.29
N ASN A 208 -6.99 11.66 4.16
CA ASN A 208 -7.66 12.31 3.03
C ASN A 208 -6.91 12.08 1.70
N ALA A 209 -5.59 12.07 1.72
CA ALA A 209 -4.78 11.77 0.54
C ALA A 209 -4.94 10.30 0.13
N LEU A 210 -4.92 9.36 1.09
CA LEU A 210 -5.19 7.95 0.84
C LEU A 210 -6.58 7.71 0.27
N GLN A 211 -7.61 8.33 0.85
CA GLN A 211 -8.99 8.25 0.36
C GLN A 211 -9.13 8.77 -1.07
N SER A 212 -8.45 9.88 -1.39
CA SER A 212 -8.43 10.46 -2.73
C SER A 212 -7.78 9.51 -3.73
N ALA A 213 -6.61 8.96 -3.40
CA ALA A 213 -5.91 7.97 -4.22
C ALA A 213 -6.76 6.71 -4.47
N PHE A 214 -7.46 6.22 -3.44
CA PHE A 214 -8.38 5.08 -3.56
C PHE A 214 -9.57 5.38 -4.50
N LYS A 215 -10.18 6.56 -4.38
CA LYS A 215 -11.30 6.96 -5.23
C LYS A 215 -10.91 7.08 -6.70
N THR A 216 -9.74 7.63 -6.98
CA THR A 216 -9.25 7.85 -8.35
C THR A 216 -8.75 6.58 -9.02
N SER A 217 -8.18 5.63 -8.27
CA SER A 217 -7.65 4.37 -8.80
C SER A 217 -8.71 3.38 -9.31
N GLY A 218 -10.00 3.61 -9.03
CA GLY A 218 -11.08 2.69 -9.38
C GLY A 218 -11.14 1.42 -8.49
N TYR A 219 -10.12 1.14 -7.70
CA TYR A 219 -10.09 -0.01 -6.77
C TYR A 219 -11.14 0.09 -5.65
N SER A 220 -11.63 1.30 -5.35
CA SER A 220 -12.71 1.50 -4.38
C SER A 220 -13.99 0.71 -4.69
N ARG A 221 -14.21 0.35 -5.96
CA ARG A 221 -15.36 -0.48 -6.39
C ARG A 221 -15.14 -1.98 -6.16
N MET A 222 -13.89 -2.40 -5.95
CA MET A 222 -13.52 -3.81 -5.79
C MET A 222 -13.33 -4.21 -4.32
N LEU A 223 -13.13 -3.24 -3.43
CA LEU A 223 -12.96 -3.52 -2.00
C LEU A 223 -14.33 -3.65 -1.30
N PRO A 224 -14.49 -4.65 -0.41
CA PRO A 224 -15.66 -4.77 0.43
C PRO A 224 -15.84 -3.52 1.32
N TYR A 225 -17.10 -3.16 1.58
CA TYR A 225 -17.51 -2.01 2.39
C TYR A 225 -16.75 -1.83 3.72
N PRO A 226 -16.39 -2.88 4.48
CA PRO A 226 -15.67 -2.71 5.73
C PRO A 226 -14.31 -2.00 5.59
N TYR A 227 -13.58 -2.25 4.50
CA TYR A 227 -12.27 -1.61 4.28
C TYR A 227 -12.39 -0.13 3.94
N THR A 228 -13.39 0.23 3.15
CA THR A 228 -13.63 1.64 2.80
C THR A 228 -14.12 2.45 4.00
N SER A 229 -14.95 1.86 4.87
CA SER A 229 -15.44 2.52 6.08
C SER A 229 -14.34 2.76 7.12
N THR A 230 -13.40 1.84 7.27
CA THR A 230 -12.26 2.00 8.19
C THR A 230 -11.36 3.15 7.75
N LEU A 231 -11.03 3.24 6.44
CA LEU A 231 -10.25 4.35 5.90
C LEU A 231 -10.93 5.72 6.10
N THR A 232 -12.26 5.77 6.05
CA THR A 232 -13.01 7.02 6.27
C THR A 232 -13.15 7.39 7.73
N ALA A 233 -12.94 6.46 8.66
CA ALA A 233 -13.05 6.67 10.10
C ALA A 233 -11.71 7.04 10.75
N LEU A 234 -10.58 6.98 10.04
CA LEU A 234 -9.29 7.37 10.57
C LEU A 234 -9.31 8.86 10.96
N PRO A 235 -8.87 9.22 12.19
CA PRO A 235 -8.64 10.62 12.57
C PRO A 235 -7.72 11.31 11.57
N ALA A 236 -7.94 12.60 11.33
CA ALA A 236 -7.14 13.36 10.35
C ALA A 236 -5.64 13.41 10.70
N SER A 237 -5.32 13.27 11.97
CA SER A 237 -3.96 13.19 12.51
C SER A 237 -3.31 11.79 12.47
N CYS A 238 -4.01 10.77 11.94
CA CYS A 238 -3.40 9.47 11.63
C CYS A 238 -2.69 9.54 10.27
N VAL A 239 -1.37 9.60 10.25
CA VAL A 239 -0.58 9.59 9.03
C VAL A 239 -0.02 8.19 8.79
N THR A 240 -0.10 7.68 7.58
CA THR A 240 0.57 6.43 7.20
C THR A 240 1.96 6.75 6.67
N VAL A 241 2.97 6.10 7.21
CA VAL A 241 4.37 6.19 6.78
C VAL A 241 4.81 4.81 6.29
N GLY A 242 5.58 4.76 5.21
CA GLY A 242 6.05 3.47 4.70
C GLY A 242 7.09 3.59 3.60
N ASN A 243 7.44 2.42 3.07
CA ASN A 243 8.42 2.29 2.00
C ASN A 243 8.06 1.18 1.01
N VAL A 244 8.67 1.24 -0.17
CA VAL A 244 8.64 0.20 -1.20
C VAL A 244 10.08 -0.17 -1.54
N SER A 245 10.37 -1.46 -1.54
CA SER A 245 11.68 -2.01 -1.89
C SER A 245 11.55 -3.02 -3.02
N PHE A 246 12.37 -2.88 -4.05
CA PHE A 246 12.50 -3.84 -5.14
C PHE A 246 13.65 -4.78 -4.84
N GLU A 247 13.33 -6.00 -4.44
CA GLU A 247 14.29 -7.03 -4.05
C GLU A 247 14.42 -8.12 -5.14
N LYS A 248 15.33 -9.07 -4.95
CA LYS A 248 15.41 -10.25 -5.81
C LYS A 248 14.15 -11.08 -5.64
N GLY A 249 13.43 -11.30 -6.73
CA GLY A 249 12.23 -12.12 -6.77
C GLY A 249 11.00 -11.56 -6.07
N LYS A 250 11.05 -10.37 -5.49
CA LYS A 250 9.88 -9.80 -4.81
C LYS A 250 9.89 -8.27 -4.73
N ILE A 251 8.70 -7.70 -4.62
CA ILE A 251 8.48 -6.31 -4.23
C ILE A 251 7.92 -6.33 -2.81
N VAL A 252 8.52 -5.54 -1.93
CA VAL A 252 8.11 -5.42 -0.53
C VAL A 252 7.56 -4.03 -0.28
N VAL A 253 6.43 -3.95 0.41
CA VAL A 253 5.84 -2.70 0.88
C VAL A 253 5.62 -2.83 2.39
N ASP A 254 6.29 -1.97 3.14
CA ASP A 254 6.07 -1.82 4.58
C ASP A 254 5.36 -0.51 4.85
N ALA A 255 4.39 -0.52 5.75
CA ALA A 255 3.66 0.67 6.13
C ALA A 255 3.23 0.61 7.60
N LYS A 256 3.28 1.74 8.29
CA LYS A 256 2.81 1.88 9.66
C LYS A 256 1.96 3.13 9.82
N PRO A 257 0.87 3.06 10.59
CA PRO A 257 0.13 4.24 10.99
C PRO A 257 0.91 4.98 12.09
N LEU A 258 0.88 6.30 12.05
CA LEU A 258 1.47 7.19 13.05
C LEU A 258 0.39 8.13 13.57
N GLY A 259 0.07 8.06 14.86
CA GLY A 259 -0.84 9.00 15.54
C GLY A 259 -0.07 10.23 16.01
N LEU A 260 -0.41 11.40 15.46
CA LEU A 260 0.30 12.65 15.75
C LEU A 260 -0.20 13.37 17.01
N ASP A 261 -1.38 12.98 17.51
CA ASP A 261 -1.99 13.49 18.73
C ASP A 261 -2.53 12.38 19.63
N GLU A 262 -3.03 12.71 20.80
CA GLU A 262 -3.56 11.76 21.76
C GLU A 262 -4.80 11.02 21.25
N GLU A 263 -5.69 11.68 20.53
CA GLU A 263 -6.90 11.09 19.95
C GLU A 263 -6.56 10.01 18.92
N SER A 264 -5.65 10.30 18.00
CA SER A 264 -5.23 9.35 16.97
C SER A 264 -4.45 8.17 17.54
N ARG A 265 -3.61 8.38 18.57
CA ARG A 265 -2.92 7.29 19.26
C ARG A 265 -3.91 6.37 19.97
N ALA A 266 -4.88 6.93 20.71
CA ALA A 266 -5.92 6.16 21.37
C ALA A 266 -6.79 5.38 20.36
N PHE A 267 -7.10 5.98 19.20
CA PHE A 267 -7.80 5.29 18.13
C PHE A 267 -7.00 4.09 17.59
N LEU A 268 -5.72 4.26 17.30
CA LEU A 268 -4.85 3.19 16.78
C LEU A 268 -4.70 2.06 17.81
N GLU A 269 -4.51 2.38 19.09
CA GLU A 269 -4.45 1.40 20.17
C GLU A 269 -5.76 0.60 20.28
N ALA A 270 -6.90 1.29 20.22
CA ALA A 270 -8.22 0.65 20.24
C ALA A 270 -8.46 -0.26 19.01
N ALA A 271 -7.93 0.13 17.85
CA ALA A 271 -8.10 -0.60 16.60
C ALA A 271 -7.35 -1.94 16.58
N VAL A 272 -6.22 -2.05 17.26
CA VAL A 272 -5.41 -3.30 17.30
C VAL A 272 -5.82 -4.24 18.43
N LYS A 273 -6.46 -3.73 19.48
CA LYS A 273 -6.86 -4.49 20.68
C LYS A 273 -7.69 -5.76 20.39
N PRO A 274 -8.62 -5.79 19.40
CA PRO A 274 -9.40 -6.98 19.09
C PRO A 274 -8.59 -8.16 18.54
N TYR A 275 -7.33 -7.95 18.12
CA TYR A 275 -6.59 -8.93 17.34
C TYR A 275 -5.46 -9.58 18.12
N GLY A 276 -5.40 -10.92 18.09
CA GLY A 276 -4.31 -11.75 18.63
C GLY A 276 -3.41 -12.29 17.51
N LYS A 277 -2.37 -13.03 17.87
CA LYS A 277 -1.47 -13.68 16.89
C LYS A 277 -2.14 -14.88 16.25
N ILE A 278 -1.96 -15.04 14.92
CA ILE A 278 -2.41 -16.21 14.16
C ILE A 278 -1.49 -17.41 14.48
N GLU A 279 -2.07 -18.55 14.82
CA GLU A 279 -1.38 -19.81 15.10
C GLU A 279 -1.40 -20.79 13.91
N GLY A 280 -2.35 -20.62 12.98
CA GLY A 280 -2.53 -21.46 11.79
C GLY A 280 -3.26 -22.77 12.07
N LYS A 281 -4.24 -22.75 12.95
CA LYS A 281 -5.01 -23.92 13.36
C LYS A 281 -5.72 -24.60 12.20
N PHE A 282 -6.10 -23.83 11.18
CA PHE A 282 -6.91 -24.31 10.06
C PHE A 282 -6.11 -24.55 8.77
N ASP A 283 -4.80 -24.24 8.70
CA ASP A 283 -4.00 -24.30 7.47
C ASP A 283 -4.04 -25.65 6.76
N LYS A 284 -4.11 -26.73 7.52
CA LYS A 284 -4.19 -28.10 6.97
C LYS A 284 -5.53 -28.40 6.28
N LEU A 285 -6.57 -27.61 6.57
CA LEU A 285 -7.91 -27.81 6.02
C LEU A 285 -8.07 -27.17 4.64
N PHE A 286 -7.11 -26.33 4.24
CA PHE A 286 -7.11 -25.65 2.95
C PHE A 286 -6.14 -26.33 1.98
N PRO A 287 -6.59 -26.70 0.77
CA PRO A 287 -5.69 -27.23 -0.26
C PRO A 287 -4.66 -26.19 -0.69
N SER A 288 -3.48 -26.63 -1.12
CA SER A 288 -2.43 -25.73 -1.63
C SER A 288 -2.87 -24.95 -2.87
N SER A 289 -3.90 -25.39 -3.57
CA SER A 289 -4.54 -24.70 -4.70
C SER A 289 -5.57 -23.65 -4.30
N THR A 290 -5.72 -23.33 -3.02
CA THR A 290 -6.59 -22.25 -2.55
C THR A 290 -6.22 -20.94 -3.24
N LEU A 291 -7.20 -20.30 -3.90
CA LEU A 291 -6.99 -19.10 -4.72
C LEU A 291 -6.77 -17.85 -3.89
N MET A 292 -7.57 -17.69 -2.85
CA MET A 292 -7.46 -16.63 -1.87
C MET A 292 -7.58 -17.23 -0.48
N TYR A 293 -6.75 -16.78 0.42
CA TYR A 293 -6.77 -17.21 1.80
C TYR A 293 -6.68 -15.97 2.69
N PHE A 294 -7.49 -15.94 3.73
CA PHE A 294 -7.45 -14.89 4.74
C PHE A 294 -7.52 -15.54 6.12
N SER A 295 -6.70 -15.09 7.04
CA SER A 295 -6.74 -15.53 8.44
C SER A 295 -6.60 -14.34 9.37
N ALA A 296 -7.34 -14.37 10.47
CA ALA A 296 -7.28 -13.40 11.55
C ALA A 296 -7.49 -14.12 12.89
N ASN A 297 -6.80 -13.67 13.94
CA ASN A 297 -7.11 -14.09 15.30
C ASN A 297 -7.89 -12.96 15.97
N VAL A 298 -9.14 -13.19 16.33
CA VAL A 298 -10.11 -12.13 16.68
C VAL A 298 -10.81 -12.41 18.01
N ASN A 299 -10.83 -11.41 18.88
CA ASN A 299 -11.79 -11.32 19.98
C ASN A 299 -13.04 -10.57 19.48
N GLY A 300 -14.09 -11.31 19.15
CA GLY A 300 -15.31 -10.76 18.56
C GLY A 300 -16.05 -9.77 19.46
N SER A 301 -15.92 -9.90 20.78
CA SER A 301 -16.53 -8.95 21.72
C SER A 301 -15.82 -7.58 21.69
N GLU A 302 -14.48 -7.59 21.66
CA GLU A 302 -13.68 -6.36 21.54
C GLU A 302 -13.88 -5.72 20.16
N LEU A 303 -13.88 -6.52 19.10
CA LEU A 303 -14.12 -6.03 17.73
C LEU A 303 -15.49 -5.36 17.58
N THR A 304 -16.54 -5.98 18.11
CA THR A 304 -17.89 -5.40 18.10
C THR A 304 -17.96 -4.09 18.89
N SER A 305 -17.25 -4.02 20.02
CA SER A 305 -17.18 -2.81 20.85
C SER A 305 -16.45 -1.68 20.13
N PHE A 306 -15.32 -1.98 19.48
CA PHE A 306 -14.59 -1.02 18.64
C PHE A 306 -15.48 -0.45 17.51
N TYR A 307 -16.17 -1.34 16.75
CA TYR A 307 -17.06 -0.89 15.68
C TYR A 307 -18.20 0.02 16.17
N ARG A 308 -18.78 -0.28 17.31
CA ARG A 308 -19.83 0.57 17.88
C ARG A 308 -19.32 1.94 18.32
N GLN A 309 -18.19 1.97 19.00
CA GLN A 309 -17.64 3.19 19.59
C GLN A 309 -17.00 4.10 18.55
N GLN A 310 -16.17 3.55 17.69
CA GLN A 310 -15.34 4.33 16.79
C GLN A 310 -15.98 4.57 15.42
N LEU A 311 -16.69 3.57 14.88
CA LEU A 311 -17.27 3.67 13.55
C LEU A 311 -18.75 4.08 13.56
N LYS A 312 -19.34 4.28 14.75
CA LYS A 312 -20.76 4.66 14.94
C LYS A 312 -21.70 3.80 14.08
N SER A 313 -21.33 2.55 13.82
CA SER A 313 -22.11 1.64 13.02
C SER A 313 -23.36 1.24 13.80
N ALA A 314 -24.49 1.77 13.37
CA ALA A 314 -25.80 1.47 13.94
C ALA A 314 -26.43 0.22 13.30
N ASP A 315 -25.65 -0.84 13.06
CA ASP A 315 -26.22 -2.08 12.56
C ASP A 315 -27.00 -2.76 13.72
N ASN A 316 -28.32 -2.54 13.74
CA ASN A 316 -29.22 -3.01 14.80
C ASN A 316 -29.55 -4.50 14.72
N ASN A 317 -28.78 -5.29 13.97
CA ASN A 317 -29.01 -6.72 13.87
C ASN A 317 -28.39 -7.45 15.08
N GLN A 318 -29.16 -7.56 16.15
CA GLN A 318 -28.77 -8.21 17.40
C GLN A 318 -28.27 -9.65 17.21
N LEU A 319 -28.79 -10.38 16.21
CA LEU A 319 -28.37 -11.75 15.93
C LEU A 319 -27.00 -11.80 15.31
N MET A 320 -26.72 -10.94 14.34
CA MET A 320 -25.39 -10.85 13.72
C MET A 320 -24.34 -10.36 14.71
N GLU A 321 -24.72 -9.46 15.59
CA GLU A 321 -23.84 -9.03 16.67
C GLU A 321 -23.55 -10.16 17.66
N ALA A 322 -24.57 -10.93 18.07
CA ALA A 322 -24.37 -12.09 18.94
C ALA A 322 -23.44 -13.13 18.30
N LEU A 323 -23.58 -13.36 16.99
CA LEU A 323 -22.69 -14.23 16.23
C LEU A 323 -21.25 -13.68 16.23
N ALA A 324 -21.07 -12.40 15.92
CA ALA A 324 -19.75 -11.77 15.94
C ALA A 324 -19.08 -11.87 17.33
N ARG A 325 -19.84 -11.61 18.41
CA ARG A 325 -19.36 -11.70 19.80
C ARG A 325 -19.02 -13.12 20.25
N SER A 326 -19.58 -14.15 19.61
CA SER A 326 -19.29 -15.56 19.92
C SER A 326 -17.94 -16.02 19.35
N VAL A 327 -17.41 -15.32 18.34
CA VAL A 327 -16.08 -15.59 17.77
C VAL A 327 -15.01 -15.24 18.81
N ASN A 328 -14.08 -16.18 19.04
CA ASN A 328 -12.99 -15.95 19.98
C ASN A 328 -11.79 -16.82 19.62
N GLY A 329 -10.90 -16.30 18.80
CA GLY A 329 -9.75 -16.99 18.29
C GLY A 329 -9.57 -16.84 16.78
N GLU A 330 -8.99 -17.84 16.16
CA GLU A 330 -8.66 -17.80 14.74
C GLU A 330 -9.90 -17.99 13.87
N VAL A 331 -10.06 -17.10 12.87
CA VAL A 331 -11.05 -17.23 11.78
C VAL A 331 -10.30 -17.21 10.47
N THR A 332 -10.62 -18.18 9.61
CA THR A 332 -9.94 -18.36 8.33
C THR A 332 -10.95 -18.54 7.21
N PHE A 333 -10.77 -17.80 6.13
CA PHE A 333 -11.55 -17.88 4.88
C PHE A 333 -10.66 -18.40 3.76
N GLY A 334 -11.19 -19.26 2.92
CA GLY A 334 -10.54 -19.68 1.67
C GLY A 334 -11.50 -19.69 0.49
N LEU A 335 -11.09 -19.07 -0.61
CA LEU A 335 -11.71 -19.21 -1.93
C LEU A 335 -11.05 -20.39 -2.64
N LEU A 336 -11.81 -21.45 -2.91
CA LEU A 336 -11.26 -22.73 -3.39
C LEU A 336 -11.32 -22.86 -4.91
N ASN A 337 -12.32 -22.26 -5.54
CA ASN A 337 -12.53 -22.33 -6.98
C ASN A 337 -13.25 -21.09 -7.49
N PHE A 338 -13.06 -20.79 -8.76
CA PHE A 338 -13.75 -19.72 -9.46
C PHE A 338 -14.15 -20.17 -10.88
N SER A 339 -15.42 -19.92 -11.23
CA SER A 339 -15.98 -20.19 -12.55
C SER A 339 -16.91 -19.05 -12.96
N LEU A 340 -17.06 -18.81 -14.28
CA LEU A 340 -18.04 -17.82 -14.79
C LEU A 340 -19.47 -18.33 -14.73
N THR A 341 -19.67 -19.64 -14.66
CA THR A 341 -20.99 -20.30 -14.76
C THR A 341 -21.55 -20.75 -13.42
N SER A 342 -20.74 -20.71 -12.35
CA SER A 342 -21.14 -21.10 -11.00
C SER A 342 -20.61 -20.09 -9.98
N MET A 343 -21.24 -20.09 -8.78
CA MET A 343 -20.69 -19.33 -7.65
C MET A 343 -19.27 -19.81 -7.32
N PRO A 344 -18.36 -18.87 -7.00
CA PRO A 344 -17.07 -19.24 -6.43
C PRO A 344 -17.24 -20.08 -5.17
N ALA A 345 -16.58 -21.25 -5.12
CA ALA A 345 -16.61 -22.12 -3.96
C ALA A 345 -15.72 -21.54 -2.84
N PHE A 346 -16.27 -21.41 -1.65
CA PHE A 346 -15.53 -20.92 -0.48
C PHE A 346 -15.76 -21.79 0.75
N VAL A 347 -14.86 -21.67 1.71
CA VAL A 347 -15.02 -22.22 3.04
C VAL A 347 -14.49 -21.24 4.10
N ILE A 348 -15.19 -21.18 5.22
CA ILE A 348 -14.78 -20.46 6.43
C ILE A 348 -14.62 -21.47 7.55
N TYR A 349 -13.57 -21.36 8.32
CA TYR A 349 -13.42 -22.01 9.62
C TYR A 349 -13.18 -20.96 10.69
N GLY A 350 -13.64 -21.22 11.91
CA GLY A 350 -13.41 -20.29 13.01
C GLY A 350 -13.54 -20.93 14.39
N GLU A 351 -12.90 -20.32 15.36
CA GLU A 351 -13.07 -20.65 16.77
C GLU A 351 -14.25 -19.87 17.34
N MET A 352 -15.15 -20.58 17.98
CA MET A 352 -16.32 -20.04 18.69
C MET A 352 -16.37 -20.54 20.12
N LYS A 353 -16.89 -19.72 21.02
CA LYS A 353 -17.10 -20.08 22.44
C LYS A 353 -18.09 -21.25 22.60
N SER A 354 -19.17 -21.25 21.80
CA SER A 354 -20.21 -22.28 21.80
C SER A 354 -21.04 -22.18 20.52
N PRO A 355 -21.84 -23.22 20.17
CA PRO A 355 -22.76 -23.18 19.04
C PRO A 355 -24.01 -22.32 19.28
N ASP A 356 -24.24 -21.83 20.50
CA ASP A 356 -25.51 -21.19 20.92
C ASP A 356 -25.96 -20.05 20.00
N ALA A 357 -25.01 -19.27 19.47
CA ALA A 357 -25.33 -18.19 18.53
C ALA A 357 -25.88 -18.71 17.20
N LEU A 358 -25.39 -19.86 16.72
CA LEU A 358 -25.89 -20.52 15.50
C LEU A 358 -27.26 -21.12 15.73
N ASP A 359 -27.49 -21.77 16.88
CA ASP A 359 -28.77 -22.32 17.27
C ASP A 359 -29.82 -21.22 17.43
N ALA A 360 -29.44 -20.08 18.00
CA ALA A 360 -30.31 -18.91 18.11
C ALA A 360 -30.71 -18.33 16.74
N LEU A 361 -29.81 -18.36 15.75
CA LEU A 361 -30.14 -17.99 14.36
C LEU A 361 -31.22 -18.92 13.80
N TYR A 362 -31.11 -20.21 14.02
CA TYR A 362 -32.12 -21.18 13.57
C TYR A 362 -33.45 -21.00 14.28
N GLN A 363 -33.46 -20.84 15.61
CA GLN A 363 -34.67 -20.61 16.40
C GLN A 363 -35.43 -19.36 16.00
N LYS A 364 -34.72 -18.30 15.64
CA LYS A 364 -35.25 -17.01 15.20
C LYS A 364 -35.36 -16.86 13.68
N LYS A 365 -35.42 -17.96 12.94
CA LYS A 365 -35.44 -18.00 11.46
C LYS A 365 -36.49 -17.08 10.84
N ASP A 366 -37.66 -16.95 11.47
CA ASP A 366 -38.75 -16.13 10.95
C ASP A 366 -38.45 -14.63 11.03
N SER A 367 -37.52 -14.22 11.91
CA SER A 367 -37.04 -12.82 12.05
C SER A 367 -35.82 -12.49 11.19
N LEU A 368 -35.22 -13.48 10.49
CA LEU A 368 -34.06 -13.27 9.63
C LEU A 368 -34.37 -12.56 8.31
N GLY A 369 -35.64 -12.27 8.02
CA GLY A 369 -36.04 -11.64 6.76
C GLY A 369 -35.78 -12.51 5.52
N LEU A 370 -35.76 -13.83 5.68
CA LEU A 370 -35.58 -14.75 4.58
C LEU A 370 -36.69 -14.58 3.54
N LYS A 371 -36.33 -14.62 2.26
CA LYS A 371 -37.29 -14.52 1.17
C LYS A 371 -38.12 -15.82 1.06
N ARG A 372 -39.30 -15.73 0.43
CA ARG A 372 -40.19 -16.86 0.22
C ARG A 372 -39.53 -18.06 -0.46
N THR A 373 -38.48 -17.86 -1.24
CA THR A 373 -37.71 -18.91 -1.92
C THR A 373 -36.55 -19.46 -1.09
N GLN A 374 -36.23 -18.83 0.02
CA GLN A 374 -35.13 -19.23 0.91
C GLN A 374 -35.72 -20.06 2.06
N LYS A 375 -35.07 -21.16 2.38
CA LYS A 375 -35.47 -22.03 3.51
C LYS A 375 -34.26 -22.27 4.39
N LEU A 376 -34.42 -22.13 5.68
CA LEU A 376 -33.44 -22.53 6.67
C LEU A 376 -33.79 -23.89 7.22
N VAL A 377 -32.93 -24.87 6.98
CA VAL A 377 -33.13 -26.29 7.31
C VAL A 377 -32.11 -26.74 8.34
N LYS A 378 -32.51 -27.50 9.34
CA LYS A 378 -31.57 -28.19 10.26
C LYS A 378 -31.14 -29.51 9.61
N LEU A 379 -29.85 -29.74 9.45
CA LEU A 379 -29.27 -30.95 8.86
C LEU A 379 -28.85 -31.97 9.93
N ALA A 380 -28.24 -31.48 11.02
CA ALA A 380 -27.81 -32.24 12.17
C ALA A 380 -27.78 -31.34 13.42
N ASP A 381 -27.32 -31.85 14.56
CA ASP A 381 -27.14 -31.00 15.74
C ASP A 381 -26.08 -29.95 15.46
N HIS A 382 -26.46 -28.67 15.65
CA HIS A 382 -25.66 -27.46 15.37
C HIS A 382 -25.21 -27.32 13.90
N GLU A 383 -25.86 -28.05 12.96
CA GLU A 383 -25.55 -27.95 11.52
C GLU A 383 -26.82 -27.55 10.73
N TYR A 384 -26.66 -26.53 9.88
CA TYR A 384 -27.77 -25.88 9.19
C TYR A 384 -27.45 -25.61 7.73
N MET A 385 -28.52 -25.47 6.93
CA MET A 385 -28.40 -25.05 5.52
C MET A 385 -29.45 -23.98 5.21
N ILE A 386 -29.02 -22.93 4.50
CA ILE A 386 -29.94 -21.98 3.85
C ILE A 386 -30.03 -22.36 2.38
N GLU A 387 -31.16 -22.85 1.94
CA GLU A 387 -31.45 -23.10 0.54
C GLU A 387 -31.65 -21.77 -0.22
N ASN A 388 -31.21 -21.73 -1.46
CA ASN A 388 -31.32 -20.51 -2.32
C ASN A 388 -30.78 -19.25 -1.67
N ALA A 389 -29.63 -19.34 -0.98
CA ALA A 389 -29.04 -18.27 -0.16
C ALA A 389 -28.66 -17.04 -0.97
N ALA A 390 -28.37 -17.14 -2.27
CA ALA A 390 -27.98 -16.02 -3.12
C ALA A 390 -29.05 -15.67 -4.17
N ARG A 391 -29.20 -14.35 -4.42
CA ARG A 391 -30.16 -13.79 -5.39
C ARG A 391 -29.75 -14.04 -6.85
N LEU A 392 -28.45 -13.95 -7.13
CA LEU A 392 -27.89 -13.95 -8.49
C LEU A 392 -27.65 -15.37 -9.03
N PHE A 393 -27.51 -16.36 -8.14
CA PHE A 393 -27.22 -17.74 -8.49
C PHE A 393 -28.31 -18.64 -7.93
N ARG A 394 -29.23 -19.05 -8.80
CA ARG A 394 -30.29 -20.01 -8.44
C ARG A 394 -29.65 -21.31 -7.94
N ASN A 395 -30.20 -21.86 -6.88
CA ASN A 395 -29.81 -23.13 -6.24
C ASN A 395 -28.47 -23.06 -5.45
N MET A 396 -27.96 -21.87 -5.08
CA MET A 396 -26.84 -21.82 -4.14
C MET A 396 -27.37 -22.10 -2.72
N SER A 397 -26.85 -23.12 -2.08
CA SER A 397 -27.06 -23.39 -0.66
C SER A 397 -25.88 -22.89 0.16
N LEU A 398 -26.13 -22.38 1.36
CA LEU A 398 -25.10 -22.04 2.34
C LEU A 398 -25.20 -23.04 3.50
N PHE A 399 -24.20 -23.88 3.65
CA PHE A 399 -24.04 -24.81 4.77
C PHE A 399 -23.24 -24.10 5.87
N TYR A 400 -23.71 -24.15 7.10
CA TYR A 400 -22.96 -23.62 8.24
C TYR A 400 -23.27 -24.43 9.50
N GLY A 401 -22.35 -24.44 10.42
CA GLY A 401 -22.54 -25.21 11.64
C GLY A 401 -21.33 -25.17 12.58
N TYR A 402 -21.44 -25.99 13.62
CA TYR A 402 -20.41 -26.20 14.62
C TYR A 402 -20.10 -27.67 14.74
N LYS A 403 -18.85 -28.07 14.45
CA LYS A 403 -18.44 -29.47 14.43
C LYS A 403 -16.99 -29.58 14.92
N ASP A 404 -16.72 -30.59 15.74
CA ASP A 404 -15.38 -30.85 16.29
C ASP A 404 -14.75 -29.63 16.96
N GLY A 405 -15.55 -28.86 17.70
CA GLY A 405 -15.08 -27.68 18.44
C GLY A 405 -14.85 -26.43 17.58
N ARG A 406 -15.32 -26.40 16.34
CA ARG A 406 -15.08 -25.30 15.41
C ARG A 406 -16.35 -24.92 14.63
N PHE A 407 -16.47 -23.64 14.34
CA PHE A 407 -17.44 -23.11 13.39
C PHE A 407 -16.97 -23.36 11.96
N TYR A 408 -17.90 -23.58 11.05
CA TYR A 408 -17.65 -23.58 9.61
C TYR A 408 -18.79 -22.96 8.84
N ALA A 409 -18.50 -22.45 7.62
CA ALA A 409 -19.49 -22.11 6.61
C ALA A 409 -18.94 -22.37 5.21
N THR A 410 -19.77 -22.91 4.30
CA THR A 410 -19.40 -23.12 2.89
C THR A 410 -20.64 -23.10 1.99
N ASN A 411 -20.46 -22.69 0.75
CA ASN A 411 -21.50 -22.77 -0.28
C ASN A 411 -21.35 -23.98 -1.20
N ASP A 412 -20.40 -24.85 -0.94
CA ASP A 412 -20.11 -26.03 -1.74
C ASP A 412 -20.45 -27.31 -0.98
N GLU A 413 -21.33 -28.14 -1.55
CA GLU A 413 -21.80 -29.37 -0.92
C GLU A 413 -20.69 -30.43 -0.78
N MET A 414 -19.73 -30.47 -1.73
CA MET A 414 -18.62 -31.43 -1.65
C MET A 414 -17.67 -31.04 -0.52
N VAL A 415 -17.41 -29.72 -0.35
CA VAL A 415 -16.66 -29.19 0.78
C VAL A 415 -17.40 -29.49 2.09
N TYR A 416 -18.71 -29.28 2.16
CA TYR A 416 -19.52 -29.62 3.33
C TYR A 416 -19.37 -31.11 3.75
N LYS A 417 -19.41 -32.03 2.80
CA LYS A 417 -19.22 -33.47 3.06
C LYS A 417 -17.83 -33.83 3.58
N THR A 418 -16.86 -32.95 3.39
CA THR A 418 -15.47 -33.14 3.80
C THR A 418 -15.03 -32.17 4.91
N ILE A 419 -15.96 -31.43 5.51
CA ILE A 419 -15.68 -30.47 6.59
C ILE A 419 -14.82 -31.13 7.69
N GLY A 420 -13.75 -30.44 8.05
CA GLY A 420 -12.79 -30.88 9.09
C GLY A 420 -11.76 -31.89 8.64
N LYS A 421 -11.83 -32.41 7.41
CA LYS A 421 -10.79 -33.30 6.86
C LYS A 421 -9.59 -32.49 6.38
N GLU A 422 -8.38 -32.98 6.67
CA GLU A 422 -7.15 -32.39 6.18
C GLU A 422 -7.03 -32.54 4.66
N SER A 423 -6.55 -31.50 4.00
CA SER A 423 -6.25 -31.48 2.56
C SER A 423 -4.84 -32.01 2.30
N SER A 424 -4.64 -32.69 1.18
CA SER A 424 -3.31 -33.13 0.75
C SER A 424 -3.17 -32.96 -0.78
N PRO A 425 -2.25 -32.09 -1.24
CA PRO A 425 -1.42 -31.16 -0.47
C PRO A 425 -2.22 -30.01 0.17
N SER A 426 -1.78 -29.51 1.32
CA SER A 426 -2.43 -28.41 2.03
C SER A 426 -1.57 -27.13 1.98
N LEU A 427 -2.17 -26.00 2.39
CA LEU A 427 -1.43 -24.73 2.56
C LEU A 427 -0.37 -24.81 3.67
N LYS A 428 -0.58 -25.69 4.68
CA LYS A 428 0.39 -25.84 5.76
C LYS A 428 1.76 -26.29 5.23
N GLY A 429 2.80 -25.51 5.57
CA GLY A 429 4.18 -25.78 5.12
C GLY A 429 4.49 -25.33 3.70
N SER A 430 3.58 -24.65 3.02
CA SER A 430 3.87 -23.97 1.77
C SER A 430 4.59 -22.64 2.03
N SER A 431 5.43 -22.20 1.10
CA SER A 431 6.09 -20.89 1.15
C SER A 431 5.09 -19.72 1.12
N TYR A 432 3.86 -19.95 0.68
CA TYR A 432 2.78 -18.96 0.68
C TYR A 432 2.46 -18.41 2.08
N LEU A 433 2.79 -19.13 3.15
CA LEU A 433 2.50 -18.74 4.54
C LEU A 433 3.75 -18.32 5.34
N ASP A 434 4.92 -18.19 4.70
CA ASP A 434 6.18 -17.87 5.41
C ASP A 434 6.10 -16.54 6.17
N ASN A 435 5.48 -15.52 5.58
CA ASN A 435 5.33 -14.18 6.19
C ASN A 435 4.16 -14.04 7.17
N ARG A 436 3.40 -15.12 7.42
CA ARG A 436 2.29 -15.09 8.37
C ARG A 436 2.74 -15.13 9.84
N LYS A 437 3.92 -15.64 10.11
CA LYS A 437 4.42 -15.80 11.48
C LYS A 437 4.46 -14.45 12.23
N GLY A 438 3.76 -14.41 13.35
CA GLY A 438 3.71 -13.21 14.20
C GLY A 438 2.66 -12.17 13.79
N THR A 439 1.92 -12.39 12.70
CA THR A 439 0.83 -11.50 12.27
C THR A 439 -0.46 -11.78 13.03
N SER A 440 -1.33 -10.78 13.07
CA SER A 440 -2.70 -10.86 13.62
C SER A 440 -3.76 -10.94 12.51
N LEU A 441 -3.41 -10.41 11.35
CA LEU A 441 -4.17 -10.47 10.10
C LEU A 441 -3.22 -10.95 9.00
N TYR A 442 -3.70 -11.84 8.14
CA TYR A 442 -2.95 -12.33 7.00
C TYR A 442 -3.86 -12.60 5.82
N SER A 443 -3.43 -12.22 4.63
CA SER A 443 -4.12 -12.53 3.37
C SER A 443 -3.12 -13.03 2.33
N LEU A 444 -3.61 -13.90 1.44
CA LEU A 444 -2.88 -14.48 0.33
C LEU A 444 -3.75 -14.47 -0.92
N VAL A 445 -3.18 -14.07 -2.05
CA VAL A 445 -3.71 -14.31 -3.39
C VAL A 445 -2.72 -15.21 -4.12
N ASN A 446 -3.13 -16.45 -4.38
CA ASN A 446 -2.32 -17.46 -5.05
C ASN A 446 -2.51 -17.34 -6.56
N VAL A 447 -1.61 -16.60 -7.21
CA VAL A 447 -1.66 -16.33 -8.65
C VAL A 447 -1.34 -17.60 -9.44
N ASP A 448 -0.39 -18.40 -8.97
CA ASP A 448 -0.05 -19.69 -9.61
C ASP A 448 -1.29 -20.59 -9.74
N ALA A 449 -2.09 -20.72 -8.66
CA ALA A 449 -3.32 -21.49 -8.68
C ALA A 449 -4.39 -20.84 -9.58
N ALA A 450 -4.52 -19.51 -9.56
CA ALA A 450 -5.49 -18.80 -10.37
C ALA A 450 -5.23 -18.97 -11.88
N LEU A 451 -3.96 -19.00 -12.29
CA LEU A 451 -3.57 -19.23 -13.68
C LEU A 451 -3.83 -20.67 -14.16
N GLN A 452 -4.00 -21.63 -13.25
CA GLN A 452 -4.38 -23.00 -13.60
C GLN A 452 -5.90 -23.16 -13.86
N LEU A 453 -6.71 -22.19 -13.52
CA LEU A 453 -8.15 -22.23 -13.75
C LEU A 453 -8.47 -22.32 -15.25
N PRO A 454 -9.52 -23.09 -15.65
CA PRO A 454 -9.94 -23.19 -17.05
C PRO A 454 -10.19 -21.83 -17.71
N ILE A 455 -10.78 -20.88 -16.96
CA ILE A 455 -11.04 -19.53 -17.46
C ILE A 455 -9.74 -18.75 -17.78
N ALA A 456 -8.70 -18.88 -16.96
CA ALA A 456 -7.42 -18.24 -17.24
C ALA A 456 -6.75 -18.84 -18.48
N LYS A 457 -6.80 -20.17 -18.63
CA LYS A 457 -6.30 -20.88 -19.81
C LYS A 457 -7.04 -20.48 -21.09
N MET A 458 -8.35 -20.30 -21.04
CA MET A 458 -9.14 -19.77 -22.15
C MET A 458 -8.77 -18.32 -22.48
N ALA A 459 -8.65 -17.46 -21.47
CA ALA A 459 -8.30 -16.06 -21.66
C ALA A 459 -6.90 -15.87 -22.27
N ALA A 460 -5.96 -16.81 -22.02
CA ALA A 460 -4.63 -16.78 -22.59
C ALA A 460 -4.62 -16.89 -24.13
N THR A 461 -5.67 -17.43 -24.75
CA THR A 461 -5.83 -17.53 -26.21
C THR A 461 -6.52 -16.31 -26.84
N THR A 462 -6.83 -15.29 -26.08
CA THR A 462 -7.50 -14.04 -26.49
C THR A 462 -6.52 -12.87 -26.42
N PRO A 463 -6.88 -11.65 -26.84
CA PRO A 463 -6.07 -10.44 -26.64
C PRO A 463 -5.70 -10.18 -25.17
N ALA A 464 -6.44 -10.75 -24.20
CA ALA A 464 -6.07 -10.72 -22.78
C ALA A 464 -4.82 -11.56 -22.45
N GLY A 465 -4.32 -12.37 -23.40
CA GLY A 465 -3.14 -13.21 -23.20
C GLY A 465 -1.88 -12.41 -22.84
N ALA A 466 -1.70 -11.21 -23.41
CA ALA A 466 -0.57 -10.34 -23.06
C ALA A 466 -0.65 -9.89 -21.58
N PHE A 467 -1.83 -9.54 -21.09
CA PHE A 467 -2.05 -9.23 -19.68
C PHE A 467 -1.77 -10.44 -18.77
N LEU A 468 -2.21 -11.63 -19.18
CA LEU A 468 -1.94 -12.86 -18.43
C LEU A 468 -0.46 -13.23 -18.40
N GLN A 469 0.33 -12.87 -19.43
CA GLN A 469 1.79 -13.03 -19.39
C GLN A 469 2.42 -12.14 -18.31
N MET A 470 1.91 -10.91 -18.12
CA MET A 470 2.35 -10.04 -17.03
C MET A 470 2.00 -10.65 -15.67
N VAL A 471 0.74 -11.04 -15.50
CA VAL A 471 0.26 -11.68 -14.26
C VAL A 471 1.03 -12.98 -13.98
N GLY A 472 1.41 -13.73 -14.99
CA GLY A 472 2.19 -14.97 -14.89
C GLY A 472 3.64 -14.78 -14.41
N LYS A 473 4.12 -13.55 -14.28
CA LYS A 473 5.38 -13.26 -13.58
C LYS A 473 5.23 -13.24 -12.07
N ILE A 474 4.00 -13.14 -11.56
CA ILE A 474 3.69 -13.14 -10.13
C ILE A 474 3.32 -14.57 -9.73
N SER A 475 3.97 -15.11 -8.70
CA SER A 475 3.60 -16.39 -8.09
C SER A 475 2.46 -16.20 -7.09
N TYR A 476 2.63 -15.28 -6.16
CA TYR A 476 1.59 -14.93 -5.19
C TYR A 476 1.76 -13.52 -4.65
N ILE A 477 0.71 -13.01 -4.01
CA ILE A 477 0.71 -11.77 -3.25
C ILE A 477 0.28 -12.12 -1.83
N SER A 478 1.07 -11.69 -0.84
CA SER A 478 0.71 -11.82 0.56
C SER A 478 0.70 -10.48 1.26
N ALA A 479 -0.19 -10.33 2.23
CA ALA A 479 -0.22 -9.16 3.09
C ALA A 479 -0.48 -9.60 4.54
N GLY A 480 0.33 -9.10 5.46
CA GLY A 480 0.23 -9.39 6.89
C GLY A 480 0.24 -8.10 7.71
N SER A 481 -0.40 -8.15 8.89
CA SER A 481 -0.32 -7.06 9.87
C SER A 481 -0.21 -7.65 11.27
N ASN A 482 0.61 -7.03 12.12
CA ASN A 482 0.72 -7.35 13.55
C ASN A 482 0.02 -6.29 14.43
N GLY A 483 -0.78 -5.42 13.80
CA GLY A 483 -1.46 -4.30 14.44
C GLY A 483 -0.71 -2.97 14.31
N ASP A 484 0.60 -2.96 14.49
CA ASP A 484 1.42 -1.74 14.39
C ASP A 484 1.96 -1.52 12.99
N ASN A 485 2.24 -2.61 12.26
CA ASN A 485 2.85 -2.56 10.94
C ASN A 485 2.07 -3.45 9.97
N GLY A 486 1.91 -2.96 8.75
CA GLY A 486 1.46 -3.71 7.58
C GLY A 486 2.67 -4.07 6.72
N HIS A 487 2.71 -5.29 6.22
CA HIS A 487 3.74 -5.83 5.35
C HIS A 487 3.08 -6.51 4.16
N VAL A 488 3.44 -6.13 2.95
CA VAL A 488 2.93 -6.72 1.69
C VAL A 488 4.11 -7.22 0.87
N GLU A 489 4.01 -8.45 0.37
CA GLU A 489 4.94 -8.97 -0.61
C GLU A 489 4.22 -9.36 -1.90
N ILE A 490 4.76 -8.92 -3.03
CA ILE A 490 4.43 -9.41 -4.36
C ILE A 490 5.61 -10.29 -4.79
N VAL A 491 5.43 -11.61 -4.74
CA VAL A 491 6.48 -12.58 -5.02
C VAL A 491 6.41 -13.00 -6.48
N LEU A 492 7.54 -12.89 -7.17
CA LEU A 492 7.67 -13.23 -8.57
C LEU A 492 8.11 -14.69 -8.76
N THR A 493 7.83 -15.25 -9.94
CA THR A 493 8.19 -16.61 -10.29
C THR A 493 9.71 -16.81 -10.43
N ASP A 494 10.45 -15.78 -10.85
CA ASP A 494 11.91 -15.78 -10.83
C ASP A 494 12.43 -15.12 -9.55
N SER A 495 12.98 -15.93 -8.65
CA SER A 495 13.52 -15.48 -7.36
C SER A 495 14.98 -14.99 -7.43
N LYS A 496 15.66 -15.07 -8.58
CA LYS A 496 17.10 -14.79 -8.70
C LYS A 496 17.39 -13.38 -9.17
N GLU A 497 16.55 -12.85 -10.08
CA GLU A 497 16.71 -11.54 -10.66
C GLU A 497 15.96 -10.48 -9.81
N ASN A 498 16.45 -9.23 -9.84
CA ASN A 498 15.75 -8.13 -9.17
C ASN A 498 14.34 -7.93 -9.76
N SER A 499 13.34 -7.71 -8.89
CA SER A 499 11.94 -7.59 -9.31
C SER A 499 11.70 -6.41 -10.25
N LEU A 500 12.38 -5.28 -10.04
CA LEU A 500 12.24 -4.11 -10.91
C LEU A 500 12.83 -4.37 -12.30
N LYS A 501 13.97 -5.09 -12.36
CA LYS A 501 14.54 -5.50 -13.66
C LYS A 501 13.59 -6.42 -14.42
N GLN A 502 13.01 -7.42 -13.75
CA GLN A 502 12.03 -8.32 -14.38
C GLN A 502 10.82 -7.55 -14.95
N LEU A 503 10.30 -6.56 -14.22
CA LEU A 503 9.21 -5.71 -14.70
C LEU A 503 9.64 -4.84 -15.88
N THR A 504 10.84 -4.27 -15.82
CA THR A 504 11.39 -3.45 -16.90
C THR A 504 11.60 -4.27 -18.18
N ASP A 505 12.19 -5.45 -18.07
CA ASP A 505 12.40 -6.36 -19.22
C ASP A 505 11.05 -6.76 -19.86
N LEU A 506 10.02 -7.01 -19.03
CA LEU A 506 8.67 -7.31 -19.49
C LEU A 506 8.05 -6.13 -20.25
N MET A 507 8.17 -4.90 -19.72
CA MET A 507 7.69 -3.69 -20.40
C MET A 507 8.37 -3.47 -21.74
N VAL A 508 9.69 -3.72 -21.83
CA VAL A 508 10.45 -3.68 -23.09
C VAL A 508 9.93 -4.72 -24.09
N GLN A 509 9.61 -5.94 -23.63
CA GLN A 509 9.04 -6.98 -24.50
C GLN A 509 7.66 -6.58 -25.04
N LEU A 510 6.78 -6.05 -24.18
CA LEU A 510 5.43 -5.63 -24.56
C LEU A 510 5.43 -4.40 -25.49
N SER A 511 6.41 -3.51 -25.37
CA SER A 511 6.54 -2.34 -26.28
C SER A 511 6.92 -2.70 -27.71
N LYS A 512 7.33 -3.95 -27.96
CA LYS A 512 7.70 -4.49 -29.28
C LYS A 512 6.55 -5.24 -29.98
N LEU A 513 5.45 -5.49 -29.24
CA LEU A 513 4.22 -6.10 -29.76
C LEU A 513 3.24 -5.04 -30.27
#